data_fd499fdf72f48079483397fee5db0db3
#
_entry.id   fd499fdf72f48079483397fee5db0db3
#
_cell.length_a   1.000
_cell.length_b   1.000
_cell.length_c   1.000
_cell.angle_alpha   90.00
_cell.angle_beta   90.00
_cell.angle_gamma   90.00
#
_symmetry.space_group_name_H-M   'P 1'
#
loop_
_entity.id
_entity.type
_entity.pdbx_description
1 polymer ?
#
loop_
_entity_poly.entity_id
_entity_poly.type
_entity_poly.pdbx_seq_one_letter_code
_entity_poly.pdbx_strand_id
1 'polypeptide(L)'
;MKIKYRSIQSGLSEREIVPFVLVDNGLRWHVRAFDRNRQAFIDFVVTRIADPFIVDGKPKEHESSEADIQWNRIVEMEIVAHPKLPHPETIEVDYAMQDTVLRVNVRAAVAGYVLRQWNVDCTENHSLEGAECHLWLRNRQALYGVQNLMLAPGYTAEIASENKKEQLSGNS
;
A
#
# COMPACT_ATOMS: atom_id res chain seq x y z
N MET A 1 -7.48 17.94 -13.44
CA MET A 1 -8.18 18.65 -12.33
C MET A 1 -7.14 19.40 -11.51
N LYS A 2 -7.38 20.68 -11.19
CA LYS A 2 -6.56 21.44 -10.23
C LYS A 2 -7.18 21.36 -8.86
N ILE A 3 -6.32 21.27 -7.82
CA ILE A 3 -6.71 21.20 -6.42
C ILE A 3 -5.75 22.00 -5.56
N LYS A 4 -6.22 22.46 -4.40
CA LYS A 4 -5.35 22.81 -3.28
C LYS A 4 -5.25 21.60 -2.35
N TYR A 5 -4.03 21.19 -2.02
CA TYR A 5 -3.80 20.01 -1.19
C TYR A 5 -2.98 20.34 0.06
N ARG A 6 -3.45 19.83 1.22
CA ARG A 6 -2.75 19.96 2.50
C ARG A 6 -1.96 18.72 2.82
N SER A 7 -0.64 18.78 2.62
CA SER A 7 0.28 17.72 3.01
C SER A 7 0.80 17.92 4.42
N ILE A 8 1.01 16.81 5.16
CA ILE A 8 1.63 16.88 6.49
C ILE A 8 3.08 17.37 6.41
N GLN A 9 3.79 17.02 5.32
CA GLN A 9 5.20 17.35 5.17
C GLN A 9 5.44 18.73 4.55
N SER A 10 4.64 19.10 3.53
CA SER A 10 4.88 20.32 2.72
C SER A 10 3.81 21.40 2.87
N GLY A 11 2.82 21.21 3.77
CA GLY A 11 1.75 22.17 3.97
C GLY A 11 0.80 22.29 2.78
N LEU A 12 0.25 23.49 2.57
CA LEU A 12 -0.67 23.80 1.48
C LEU A 12 0.10 24.00 0.16
N SER A 13 -0.35 23.34 -0.89
CA SER A 13 0.22 23.48 -2.24
C SER A 13 -0.85 23.28 -3.30
N GLU A 14 -0.68 23.91 -4.45
CA GLU A 14 -1.49 23.67 -5.63
C GLU A 14 -0.97 22.45 -6.39
N ARG A 15 -1.90 21.61 -6.85
CA ARG A 15 -1.62 20.40 -7.63
C ARG A 15 -2.49 20.36 -8.85
N GLU A 16 -1.94 19.82 -9.92
CA GLU A 16 -2.71 19.41 -11.08
C GLU A 16 -2.66 17.89 -11.18
N ILE A 17 -3.82 17.24 -11.04
CA ILE A 17 -3.92 15.79 -10.95
C ILE A 17 -4.87 15.23 -12.00
N VAL A 18 -4.62 13.97 -12.39
CA VAL A 18 -5.50 13.15 -13.21
C VAL A 18 -6.03 12.00 -12.34
N PRO A 19 -7.18 12.18 -11.66
CA PRO A 19 -7.75 11.17 -10.78
C PRO A 19 -8.41 10.06 -11.58
N PHE A 20 -8.35 8.80 -11.08
CA PHE A 20 -9.00 7.68 -11.75
C PHE A 20 -9.71 6.69 -10.81
N VAL A 21 -9.38 6.65 -9.51
CA VAL A 21 -10.05 5.74 -8.57
C VAL A 21 -10.08 6.29 -7.16
N LEU A 22 -11.11 5.90 -6.41
CA LEU A 22 -11.21 6.11 -4.97
C LEU A 22 -10.84 4.82 -4.25
N VAL A 23 -10.04 4.95 -3.19
CA VAL A 23 -9.57 3.84 -2.34
C VAL A 23 -9.93 4.15 -0.90
N ASP A 24 -10.68 3.26 -0.26
CA ASP A 24 -10.87 3.27 1.18
C ASP A 24 -9.78 2.42 1.83
N ASN A 25 -9.06 2.99 2.80
CA ASN A 25 -8.04 2.26 3.56
C ASN A 25 -8.51 1.84 4.96
N GLY A 26 -9.84 1.84 5.18
CA GLY A 26 -10.47 1.53 6.47
C GLY A 26 -10.48 2.68 7.47
N LEU A 27 -9.69 3.75 7.25
CA LEU A 27 -9.64 4.94 8.11
C LEU A 27 -10.13 6.19 7.37
N ARG A 28 -9.86 6.29 6.07
CA ARG A 28 -10.20 7.44 5.24
C ARG A 28 -10.13 7.11 3.77
N TRP A 29 -10.86 7.88 2.99
CA TRP A 29 -10.83 7.81 1.54
C TRP A 29 -9.62 8.52 0.95
N HIS A 30 -9.05 7.90 -0.07
CA HIS A 30 -7.99 8.44 -0.91
C HIS A 30 -8.47 8.47 -2.36
N VAL A 31 -8.01 9.46 -3.12
CA VAL A 31 -8.08 9.42 -4.57
C VAL A 31 -6.68 9.11 -5.10
N ARG A 32 -6.56 8.04 -5.88
CA ARG A 32 -5.33 7.75 -6.61
C ARG A 32 -5.35 8.50 -7.92
N ALA A 33 -4.28 9.22 -8.19
CA ALA A 33 -4.18 10.12 -9.31
C ALA A 33 -2.74 10.21 -9.82
N PHE A 34 -2.56 10.55 -11.10
CA PHE A 34 -1.28 11.03 -11.60
C PHE A 34 -1.10 12.49 -11.19
N ASP A 35 -0.04 12.79 -10.44
CA ASP A 35 0.34 14.16 -10.06
C ASP A 35 1.25 14.74 -11.15
N ARG A 36 0.75 15.71 -11.93
CA ARG A 36 1.50 16.38 -13.00
C ARG A 36 2.69 17.18 -12.48
N ASN A 37 2.62 17.66 -11.24
CA ASN A 37 3.73 18.40 -10.62
C ASN A 37 4.89 17.47 -10.25
N ARG A 38 4.59 16.23 -9.85
CA ARG A 38 5.58 15.22 -9.44
C ARG A 38 5.90 14.18 -10.51
N GLN A 39 5.13 14.15 -11.60
CA GLN A 39 5.21 13.14 -12.66
C GLN A 39 5.14 11.70 -12.11
N ALA A 40 4.20 11.45 -11.19
CA ALA A 40 4.06 10.18 -10.50
C ALA A 40 2.61 9.91 -10.08
N PHE A 41 2.25 8.64 -9.93
CA PHE A 41 0.98 8.23 -9.33
C PHE A 41 1.06 8.31 -7.81
N ILE A 42 0.11 9.02 -7.20
CA ILE A 42 0.08 9.33 -5.76
C ILE A 42 -1.34 9.16 -5.22
N ASP A 43 -1.43 8.78 -3.95
CA ASP A 43 -2.70 8.74 -3.22
C ASP A 43 -2.90 10.05 -2.44
N PHE A 44 -3.97 10.76 -2.78
CA PHE A 44 -4.37 11.99 -2.11
C PHE A 44 -5.50 11.72 -1.13
N VAL A 45 -5.33 12.07 0.13
CA VAL A 45 -6.40 11.97 1.13
C VAL A 45 -7.52 12.94 0.77
N VAL A 46 -8.72 12.43 0.55
CA VAL A 46 -9.87 13.22 0.03
C VAL A 46 -10.18 14.43 0.93
N THR A 47 -10.17 14.27 2.25
CA THR A 47 -10.45 15.35 3.21
C THR A 47 -9.40 16.46 3.25
N ARG A 48 -8.26 16.27 2.56
CA ARG A 48 -7.18 17.28 2.45
C ARG A 48 -7.22 18.04 1.13
N ILE A 49 -8.15 17.70 0.25
CA ILE A 49 -8.38 18.37 -1.02
C ILE A 49 -9.34 19.52 -0.80
N ALA A 50 -8.99 20.70 -1.29
CA ALA A 50 -9.84 21.88 -1.31
C ALA A 50 -9.87 22.49 -2.72
N ASP A 51 -10.93 23.24 -3.00
CA ASP A 51 -11.13 24.00 -4.23
C ASP A 51 -10.90 23.17 -5.51
N PRO A 52 -11.51 21.98 -5.66
CA PRO A 52 -11.33 21.18 -6.85
C PRO A 52 -11.92 21.88 -8.08
N PHE A 53 -11.12 22.03 -9.12
CA PHE A 53 -11.53 22.66 -10.38
C PHE A 53 -11.18 21.78 -11.57
N ILE A 54 -12.15 21.47 -12.40
CA ILE A 54 -11.95 20.70 -13.64
C ILE A 54 -11.30 21.60 -14.67
N VAL A 55 -10.17 21.20 -15.22
CA VAL A 55 -9.51 21.87 -16.33
C VAL A 55 -9.78 21.15 -17.64
N ASP A 56 -9.84 21.90 -18.71
CA ASP A 56 -10.00 21.33 -20.05
C ASP A 56 -8.78 20.52 -20.47
N GLY A 57 -9.00 19.54 -21.32
CA GLY A 57 -7.98 18.67 -21.88
C GLY A 57 -8.15 17.22 -21.48
N LYS A 58 -7.65 16.34 -22.33
CA LYS A 58 -7.65 14.90 -22.07
C LYS A 58 -6.37 14.50 -21.33
N PRO A 59 -6.43 13.46 -20.45
CA PRO A 59 -5.23 12.83 -19.94
C PRO A 59 -4.33 12.32 -21.06
N LYS A 60 -3.02 12.40 -20.86
CA LYS A 60 -2.04 11.75 -21.73
C LYS A 60 -1.99 10.26 -21.40
N GLU A 61 -1.48 9.45 -22.33
CA GLU A 61 -1.39 7.99 -22.15
C GLU A 61 -0.67 7.60 -20.86
N HIS A 62 0.48 8.23 -20.58
CA HIS A 62 1.26 7.97 -19.36
C HIS A 62 0.64 8.49 -18.06
N GLU A 63 -0.46 9.25 -18.13
CA GLU A 63 -1.22 9.77 -16.99
C GLU A 63 -2.43 8.90 -16.66
N SER A 64 -2.70 7.89 -17.48
CA SER A 64 -3.86 7.02 -17.36
C SER A 64 -3.64 5.89 -16.34
N SER A 65 -4.72 5.26 -15.89
CA SER A 65 -4.66 4.13 -14.95
C SER A 65 -3.86 2.95 -15.49
N GLU A 66 -3.84 2.75 -16.80
CA GLU A 66 -3.12 1.67 -17.48
C GLU A 66 -1.60 1.84 -17.36
N ALA A 67 -1.12 3.07 -17.22
CA ALA A 67 0.30 3.36 -17.02
C ALA A 67 0.76 3.21 -15.55
N ASP A 68 -0.15 3.04 -14.61
CA ASP A 68 0.18 2.89 -13.20
C ASP A 68 0.59 1.45 -12.87
N ILE A 69 1.88 1.19 -12.83
CA ILE A 69 2.45 -0.14 -12.54
C ILE A 69 1.97 -0.65 -11.16
N GLN A 70 1.89 0.21 -10.13
CA GLN A 70 1.46 -0.20 -8.80
C GLN A 70 -0.04 -0.55 -8.75
N TRP A 71 -0.84 0.12 -9.55
CA TRP A 71 -2.27 -0.16 -9.65
C TRP A 71 -2.55 -1.45 -10.42
N ASN A 72 -1.81 -1.70 -11.50
CA ASN A 72 -2.04 -2.85 -12.38
C ASN A 72 -1.36 -4.14 -11.91
N ARG A 73 -0.37 -4.04 -11.04
CA ARG A 73 0.29 -5.20 -10.44
C ARG A 73 -0.58 -5.80 -9.34
N ILE A 74 -0.85 -7.10 -9.42
CA ILE A 74 -1.47 -7.87 -8.33
C ILE A 74 -0.37 -8.54 -7.50
N VAL A 75 -0.51 -8.43 -6.19
CA VAL A 75 0.33 -9.09 -5.19
C VAL A 75 -0.50 -10.15 -4.51
N GLU A 76 -0.05 -11.39 -4.53
CA GLU A 76 -0.61 -12.48 -3.75
C GLU A 76 0.08 -12.53 -2.39
N MET A 77 -0.67 -12.22 -1.33
CA MET A 77 -0.20 -12.28 0.04
C MET A 77 -0.64 -13.58 0.70
N GLU A 78 0.28 -14.29 1.33
CA GLU A 78 0.02 -15.45 2.16
C GLU A 78 0.08 -15.05 3.64
N ILE A 79 -1.09 -14.88 4.23
CA ILE A 79 -1.26 -14.48 5.62
C ILE A 79 -1.60 -15.72 6.44
N VAL A 80 -0.92 -15.90 7.56
CA VAL A 80 -1.11 -17.02 8.47
C VAL A 80 -1.40 -16.51 9.88
N ALA A 81 -1.91 -17.36 10.75
CA ALA A 81 -1.98 -17.07 12.18
C ALA A 81 -0.59 -16.76 12.71
N HIS A 82 -0.47 -15.74 13.58
CA HIS A 82 0.83 -15.33 14.08
C HIS A 82 1.51 -16.45 14.88
N PRO A 83 2.78 -16.83 14.57
CA PRO A 83 3.45 -18.01 15.13
C PRO A 83 3.63 -18.00 16.66
N LYS A 84 3.53 -16.85 17.30
CA LYS A 84 3.61 -16.73 18.76
C LYS A 84 2.29 -16.89 19.51
N LEU A 85 1.19 -17.11 18.80
CA LEU A 85 -0.10 -17.34 19.44
C LEU A 85 -0.13 -18.71 20.14
N PRO A 86 -0.68 -18.81 21.35
CA PRO A 86 -0.83 -20.08 22.04
C PRO A 86 -1.84 -21.02 21.36
N HIS A 87 -2.83 -20.47 20.65
CA HIS A 87 -3.92 -21.17 19.98
C HIS A 87 -4.13 -20.59 18.57
N PRO A 88 -3.22 -20.84 17.60
CA PRO A 88 -3.32 -20.29 16.24
C PRO A 88 -4.54 -20.82 15.49
N GLU A 89 -5.02 -22.04 15.81
CA GLU A 89 -6.21 -22.65 15.23
C GLU A 89 -7.47 -21.78 15.38
N THR A 90 -7.56 -20.95 16.41
CA THR A 90 -8.68 -20.01 16.59
C THR A 90 -8.70 -18.98 15.47
N ILE A 91 -7.54 -18.41 15.13
CA ILE A 91 -7.42 -17.44 14.06
C ILE A 91 -7.65 -18.09 12.69
N GLU A 92 -7.21 -19.32 12.51
CA GLU A 92 -7.46 -20.07 11.27
C GLU A 92 -8.97 -20.24 11.00
N VAL A 93 -9.76 -20.47 12.06
CA VAL A 93 -11.23 -20.54 11.98
C VAL A 93 -11.84 -19.17 11.71
N ASP A 94 -11.42 -18.13 12.44
CA ASP A 94 -11.96 -16.77 12.31
C ASP A 94 -11.81 -16.21 10.88
N TYR A 95 -10.70 -16.53 10.22
CA TYR A 95 -10.40 -16.10 8.85
C TYR A 95 -10.70 -17.14 7.78
N ALA A 96 -11.34 -18.27 8.15
CA ALA A 96 -11.64 -19.40 7.25
C ALA A 96 -10.43 -19.81 6.40
N MET A 97 -9.26 -19.93 7.04
CA MET A 97 -8.00 -20.24 6.36
C MET A 97 -8.05 -21.65 5.76
N GLN A 98 -7.53 -21.80 4.55
CA GLN A 98 -7.37 -23.09 3.89
C GLN A 98 -5.91 -23.53 4.00
N ASP A 99 -5.67 -24.75 4.45
CA ASP A 99 -4.32 -25.26 4.71
C ASP A 99 -3.51 -24.30 5.61
N THR A 100 -4.16 -23.76 6.66
CA THR A 100 -3.59 -22.77 7.60
C THR A 100 -3.20 -21.42 6.98
N VAL A 101 -3.63 -21.13 5.75
CA VAL A 101 -3.24 -19.93 5.00
C VAL A 101 -4.45 -19.17 4.48
N LEU A 102 -4.46 -17.87 4.69
CA LEU A 102 -5.33 -16.93 4.01
C LEU A 102 -4.57 -16.33 2.81
N ARG A 103 -5.01 -16.65 1.59
CA ARG A 103 -4.45 -16.07 0.36
C ARG A 103 -5.27 -14.87 -0.07
N VAL A 104 -4.61 -13.72 -0.19
CA VAL A 104 -5.26 -12.46 -0.51
C VAL A 104 -4.57 -11.81 -1.71
N ASN A 105 -5.33 -11.62 -2.79
CA ASN A 105 -4.87 -10.95 -4.00
C ASN A 105 -5.25 -9.47 -3.93
N VAL A 106 -4.27 -8.59 -3.91
CA VAL A 106 -4.47 -7.14 -3.84
C VAL A 106 -3.63 -6.41 -4.88
N ARG A 107 -4.07 -5.22 -5.28
CA ARG A 107 -3.22 -4.33 -6.07
C ARG A 107 -2.03 -3.86 -5.24
N ALA A 108 -0.83 -3.80 -5.82
CA ALA A 108 0.37 -3.34 -5.12
C ALA A 108 0.17 -1.95 -4.50
N ALA A 109 -0.55 -1.06 -5.19
CA ALA A 109 -0.89 0.27 -4.69
C ALA A 109 -1.66 0.29 -3.37
N VAL A 110 -2.33 -0.79 -2.99
CA VAL A 110 -3.13 -0.86 -1.75
C VAL A 110 -2.61 -1.88 -0.73
N ALA A 111 -1.58 -2.63 -1.06
CA ALA A 111 -1.06 -3.70 -0.21
C ALA A 111 -0.69 -3.21 1.21
N GLY A 112 0.02 -2.08 1.33
CA GLY A 112 0.37 -1.50 2.62
C GLY A 112 -0.84 -1.06 3.45
N TYR A 113 -1.94 -0.63 2.80
CA TYR A 113 -3.18 -0.30 3.50
C TYR A 113 -3.85 -1.53 4.08
N VAL A 114 -3.95 -2.61 3.32
CA VAL A 114 -4.54 -3.89 3.78
C VAL A 114 -3.74 -4.45 4.94
N LEU A 115 -2.41 -4.54 4.82
CA LEU A 115 -1.55 -5.04 5.88
C LEU A 115 -1.69 -4.22 7.18
N ARG A 116 -1.81 -2.90 7.06
CA ARG A 116 -2.04 -2.03 8.21
C ARG A 116 -3.43 -2.21 8.81
N GLN A 117 -4.47 -2.28 7.98
CA GLN A 117 -5.86 -2.39 8.42
C GLN A 117 -6.09 -3.69 9.20
N TRP A 118 -5.46 -4.77 8.77
CA TRP A 118 -5.56 -6.09 9.42
C TRP A 118 -4.48 -6.32 10.46
N ASN A 119 -3.64 -5.33 10.72
CA ASN A 119 -2.55 -5.36 11.68
C ASN A 119 -1.63 -6.59 11.49
N VAL A 120 -1.28 -6.87 10.24
CA VAL A 120 -0.45 -8.02 9.87
C VAL A 120 1.00 -7.73 10.23
N ASP A 121 1.63 -8.56 11.06
CA ASP A 121 3.06 -8.49 11.29
C ASP A 121 3.83 -8.81 10.01
N CYS A 122 4.64 -7.86 9.54
CA CYS A 122 5.48 -7.99 8.36
C CYS A 122 6.96 -8.13 8.72
N THR A 123 7.30 -8.40 9.98
CA THR A 123 8.68 -8.66 10.38
C THR A 123 9.11 -10.07 9.97
N GLU A 124 10.41 -10.26 9.77
CA GLU A 124 10.96 -11.54 9.36
C GLU A 124 10.95 -12.57 10.50
N ASN A 125 11.12 -12.08 11.71
CA ASN A 125 11.29 -12.89 12.93
C ASN A 125 10.05 -12.90 13.82
N HIS A 126 8.87 -12.52 13.30
CA HIS A 126 7.62 -12.47 14.07
C HIS A 126 7.76 -11.60 15.34
N SER A 127 8.40 -10.45 15.22
CA SER A 127 8.81 -9.66 16.40
C SER A 127 7.75 -8.73 16.92
N LEU A 128 6.67 -8.46 16.18
CA LEU A 128 5.58 -7.67 16.71
C LEU A 128 4.79 -8.50 17.73
N GLU A 129 4.58 -7.86 18.88
CA GLU A 129 3.82 -8.43 20.00
C GLU A 129 2.73 -7.43 20.38
N GLY A 130 1.56 -7.96 20.72
CA GLY A 130 0.41 -7.15 21.11
C GLY A 130 -0.89 -7.93 20.93
N ALA A 131 -1.90 -7.51 21.66
CA ALA A 131 -3.21 -8.18 21.63
C ALA A 131 -3.88 -8.11 20.23
N GLU A 132 -3.42 -7.18 19.38
CA GLU A 132 -3.94 -6.99 18.02
C GLU A 132 -3.12 -7.70 16.93
N CYS A 133 -1.93 -8.26 17.25
CA CYS A 133 -1.05 -8.92 16.27
C CYS A 133 -1.39 -10.40 16.14
N HIS A 134 -2.52 -10.70 15.50
CA HIS A 134 -2.97 -12.10 15.32
C HIS A 134 -2.52 -12.72 13.99
N LEU A 135 -2.02 -11.91 13.07
CA LEU A 135 -1.68 -12.31 11.71
C LEU A 135 -0.22 -12.01 11.40
N TRP A 136 0.38 -12.86 10.57
CA TRP A 136 1.75 -12.70 10.08
C TRP A 136 1.81 -12.95 8.57
N LEU A 137 2.62 -12.14 7.87
CA LEU A 137 2.85 -12.29 6.44
C LEU A 137 3.98 -13.28 6.17
N ARG A 138 3.62 -14.47 5.69
CA ARG A 138 4.56 -15.56 5.44
C ARG A 138 5.48 -15.31 4.23
N ASN A 139 4.95 -14.75 3.15
CA ASN A 139 5.65 -14.57 1.88
C ASN A 139 6.06 -13.11 1.63
N ARG A 140 6.87 -12.52 2.52
CA ARG A 140 7.30 -11.11 2.46
C ARG A 140 7.91 -10.71 1.10
N GLN A 141 8.58 -11.64 0.41
CA GLN A 141 9.17 -11.42 -0.92
C GLN A 141 8.13 -11.03 -1.98
N ALA A 142 6.85 -11.36 -1.81
CA ALA A 142 5.79 -10.92 -2.69
C ALA A 142 5.61 -9.40 -2.71
N LEU A 143 6.03 -8.72 -1.63
CA LEU A 143 5.97 -7.27 -1.48
C LEU A 143 7.13 -6.52 -2.15
N TYR A 144 8.08 -7.22 -2.75
CA TYR A 144 9.20 -6.56 -3.42
C TYR A 144 8.72 -5.53 -4.45
N GLY A 145 9.24 -4.30 -4.37
CA GLY A 145 8.87 -3.20 -5.26
C GLY A 145 7.50 -2.55 -5.01
N VAL A 146 6.78 -2.94 -3.96
CA VAL A 146 5.57 -2.24 -3.51
C VAL A 146 5.95 -0.92 -2.84
N GLN A 147 5.31 0.19 -3.23
CA GLN A 147 5.74 1.54 -2.82
C GLN A 147 5.22 1.98 -1.44
N ASN A 148 4.05 1.49 -0.99
CA ASN A 148 3.41 1.97 0.24
C ASN A 148 3.68 1.10 1.48
N LEU A 149 4.74 0.29 1.46
CA LEU A 149 5.08 -0.65 2.54
C LEU A 149 5.48 0.03 3.86
N MET A 150 5.86 1.29 3.83
CA MET A 150 6.06 2.09 5.06
C MET A 150 4.81 2.14 5.96
N LEU A 151 3.64 1.76 5.43
CA LEU A 151 2.40 1.67 6.19
C LEU A 151 2.21 0.31 6.88
N ALA A 152 2.87 -0.74 6.38
CA ALA A 152 2.73 -2.09 6.90
C ALA A 152 3.41 -2.24 8.28
N PRO A 153 2.75 -2.87 9.26
CA PRO A 153 3.31 -3.06 10.59
C PRO A 153 4.64 -3.85 10.54
N GLY A 154 5.66 -3.35 11.24
CA GLY A 154 6.97 -3.99 11.30
C GLY A 154 7.80 -3.92 10.02
N TYR A 155 7.30 -3.28 8.97
CA TYR A 155 8.09 -3.06 7.75
C TYR A 155 9.01 -1.85 7.95
N THR A 156 10.27 -2.10 8.29
CA THR A 156 11.26 -1.05 8.55
C THR A 156 11.98 -0.60 7.28
N ALA A 157 12.48 0.65 7.29
CA ALA A 157 13.22 1.23 6.17
C ALA A 157 14.53 0.48 5.83
N GLU A 158 15.05 -0.36 6.71
CA GLU A 158 16.22 -1.21 6.48
C GLU A 158 15.99 -2.19 5.33
N ILE A 159 14.80 -2.79 5.28
CA ILE A 159 14.41 -3.71 4.21
C ILE A 159 14.23 -2.96 2.87
N ALA A 160 13.80 -1.71 2.91
CA ALA A 160 13.73 -0.86 1.72
C ALA A 160 15.13 -0.53 1.16
N SER A 161 16.17 -0.51 1.99
CA SER A 161 17.56 -0.27 1.58
C SER A 161 18.25 -1.50 0.98
N GLU A 162 17.93 -2.70 1.46
CA GLU A 162 18.40 -3.97 0.90
C GLU A 162 17.80 -4.21 -0.47
N ASN A 163 16.49 -4.00 -0.63
CA ASN A 163 15.80 -4.07 -1.91
C ASN A 163 16.36 -3.09 -2.96
N LYS A 164 16.89 -1.94 -2.53
CA LYS A 164 17.50 -0.95 -3.41
C LYS A 164 18.92 -1.35 -3.84
N LYS A 165 19.66 -2.07 -3.00
CA LYS A 165 20.99 -2.59 -3.32
C LYS A 165 20.94 -3.76 -4.31
N GLU A 166 19.96 -4.66 -4.18
CA GLU A 166 19.77 -5.76 -5.12
C GLU A 166 19.34 -5.29 -6.51
N GLN A 167 18.52 -4.23 -6.61
CA GLN A 167 18.18 -3.62 -7.91
C GLN A 167 19.40 -3.04 -8.63
N LEU A 168 20.38 -2.51 -7.91
CA LEU A 168 21.60 -1.93 -8.48
C LEU A 168 22.63 -3.00 -8.87
N SER A 169 22.62 -4.17 -8.21
CA SER A 169 23.54 -5.28 -8.48
C SER A 169 23.07 -6.23 -9.58
N GLY A 170 21.78 -6.23 -9.90
CA GLY A 170 21.19 -7.07 -10.96
C GLY A 170 21.24 -6.45 -12.37
N ASN A 171 21.76 -5.23 -12.52
CA ASN A 171 21.86 -4.50 -13.78
C ASN A 171 23.33 -4.31 -14.26
N SER A 172 24.24 -5.18 -13.83
CA SER A 172 25.66 -5.17 -14.26
C SER A 172 25.97 -6.38 -15.12
#